data_1152465654d1ed12c5bf02767fc43353
#
_entry.id   1152465654d1ed12c5bf02767fc43353
#
_cell.length_a   1.000
_cell.length_b   1.000
_cell.length_c   1.000
_cell.angle_alpha   90.00
_cell.angle_beta   90.00
_cell.angle_gamma   90.00
#
_symmetry.space_group_name_H-M   'P 1'
#
loop_
_entity.id
_entity.type
_entity.pdbx_description
1 polymer ?
#
loop_
_entity_poly.entity_id
_entity_poly.type
_entity_poly.pdbx_seq_one_letter_code
_entity_poly.pdbx_strand_id
1 'polypeptide(L)'
;IYGGAYLFDKSPDSIATQILRKDGWGYSDWFAIGLDSYYDKRTCFGFHVSPSGSMRDMLHYNDTDTDDSWDAIWESKSVINNDGWSTEIKIPLSQLRYNPSEEEQRWGLNFYRRTARYGEESFWAPIFMESKGFVSQFGILKGIILPKQNRRIEVLPYISSADKLEPGDSEDPYYSKHNIIGNMGVDFKIGLGSNFTLTGTINPDFGQVEAE
;
A
#
# COMPACT_ATOMS: atom_id res chain seq x y z
N ILE A 1 -6.23 -9.51 -7.89
CA ILE A 1 -7.08 -8.46 -8.47
C ILE A 1 -6.21 -7.61 -9.37
N TYR A 2 -6.75 -7.24 -10.51
CA TYR A 2 -6.13 -6.29 -11.41
C TYR A 2 -7.08 -5.09 -11.55
N GLY A 3 -6.54 -3.90 -11.39
CA GLY A 3 -7.24 -2.65 -11.59
C GLY A 3 -6.48 -1.79 -12.59
N GLY A 4 -7.20 -1.07 -13.43
CA GLY A 4 -6.62 -0.09 -14.35
C GLY A 4 -7.46 1.18 -14.35
N ALA A 5 -6.79 2.33 -14.41
CA ALA A 5 -7.44 3.61 -14.50
C ALA A 5 -6.76 4.51 -15.53
N TYR A 6 -7.58 5.30 -16.21
CA TYR A 6 -7.12 6.41 -17.05
C TYR A 6 -7.69 7.71 -16.48
N LEU A 7 -6.81 8.60 -16.09
CA LEU A 7 -7.15 9.84 -15.40
C LEU A 7 -6.91 11.01 -16.36
N PHE A 8 -7.98 11.44 -17.02
CA PHE A 8 -7.91 12.56 -17.96
C PHE A 8 -7.55 13.86 -17.27
N ASP A 9 -6.70 14.64 -17.92
CA ASP A 9 -6.30 15.97 -17.49
C ASP A 9 -6.13 16.89 -18.70
N LYS A 10 -6.75 18.09 -18.65
CA LYS A 10 -6.65 19.07 -19.73
C LYS A 10 -5.28 19.76 -19.82
N SER A 11 -4.46 19.60 -18.79
CA SER A 11 -3.11 20.19 -18.68
C SER A 11 -2.12 19.18 -18.13
N PRO A 12 -1.76 18.14 -18.90
CA PRO A 12 -0.91 17.03 -18.44
C PRO A 12 0.44 17.49 -17.91
N ASP A 13 1.00 18.57 -18.46
CA ASP A 13 2.27 19.18 -18.01
C ASP A 13 2.19 19.75 -16.58
N SER A 14 0.98 19.89 -16.04
CA SER A 14 0.73 20.42 -14.69
C SER A 14 0.34 19.32 -13.69
N ILE A 15 0.44 18.05 -14.07
CA ILE A 15 0.22 16.92 -13.17
C ILE A 15 1.31 16.92 -12.11
N ALA A 16 0.91 16.89 -10.85
CA ALA A 16 1.85 16.85 -9.74
C ALA A 16 2.47 15.46 -9.60
N THR A 17 3.80 15.37 -9.64
CA THR A 17 4.57 14.13 -9.74
C THR A 17 5.67 14.00 -8.70
N GLN A 18 5.45 14.52 -7.50
CA GLN A 18 6.44 14.37 -6.43
C GLN A 18 6.72 12.88 -6.18
N ILE A 19 8.00 12.51 -6.23
CA ILE A 19 8.43 11.16 -5.85
C ILE A 19 8.48 11.09 -4.33
N LEU A 20 7.81 10.11 -3.78
CA LEU A 20 7.69 9.89 -2.35
C LEU A 20 8.19 8.48 -2.00
N ARG A 21 8.66 8.30 -0.77
CA ARG A 21 8.88 6.95 -0.25
C ARG A 21 7.54 6.20 -0.15
N LYS A 22 7.59 4.88 -0.07
CA LYS A 22 6.40 4.06 0.22
C LYS A 22 5.71 4.62 1.48
N ASP A 23 4.39 4.68 1.44
CA ASP A 23 3.49 5.21 2.47
C ASP A 23 3.63 6.71 2.77
N GLY A 24 4.55 7.41 2.10
CA GLY A 24 4.67 8.86 2.16
C GLY A 24 3.47 9.58 1.53
N TRP A 25 3.11 10.72 2.11
CA TRP A 25 2.11 11.64 1.58
C TRP A 25 2.76 12.97 1.22
N GLY A 26 2.39 13.54 0.06
CA GLY A 26 2.98 14.79 -0.39
C GLY A 26 2.21 15.45 -1.52
N TYR A 27 2.85 16.45 -2.16
CA TYR A 27 2.27 17.18 -3.27
C TYR A 27 2.37 16.37 -4.57
N SER A 28 1.42 15.47 -4.74
CA SER A 28 1.26 14.64 -5.93
C SER A 28 -0.21 14.44 -6.24
N ASP A 29 -0.52 14.15 -7.50
CA ASP A 29 -1.80 13.58 -7.87
C ASP A 29 -1.86 12.13 -7.37
N TRP A 30 -3.06 11.66 -7.07
CA TRP A 30 -3.27 10.31 -6.57
C TRP A 30 -4.49 9.67 -7.21
N PHE A 31 -4.40 8.38 -7.42
CA PHE A 31 -5.54 7.49 -7.65
C PHE A 31 -5.51 6.37 -6.61
N ALA A 32 -6.68 5.97 -6.12
CA ALA A 32 -6.75 4.85 -5.21
C ALA A 32 -7.96 3.94 -5.48
N ILE A 33 -7.79 2.68 -5.07
CA ILE A 33 -8.83 1.67 -4.99
C ILE A 33 -9.04 1.33 -3.52
N GLY A 34 -10.25 1.52 -3.02
CA GLY A 34 -10.68 1.09 -1.69
C GLY A 34 -11.56 -0.16 -1.79
N LEU A 35 -11.21 -1.22 -1.05
CA LEU A 35 -11.89 -2.50 -1.05
C LEU A 35 -12.33 -2.90 0.35
N ASP A 36 -13.64 -2.91 0.61
CA ASP A 36 -14.23 -3.57 1.77
C ASP A 36 -14.57 -5.02 1.39
N SER A 37 -13.60 -5.89 1.55
CA SER A 37 -13.70 -7.29 1.11
C SER A 37 -14.46 -8.19 2.09
N TYR A 38 -14.77 -7.71 3.29
CA TYR A 38 -15.71 -8.36 4.20
C TYR A 38 -17.17 -7.91 4.00
N TYR A 39 -17.35 -6.79 3.30
CA TYR A 39 -18.62 -6.10 3.19
C TYR A 39 -19.24 -5.79 4.57
N ASP A 40 -18.38 -5.44 5.52
CA ASP A 40 -18.78 -5.08 6.88
C ASP A 40 -19.11 -3.58 7.04
N LYS A 41 -18.84 -2.79 5.98
CA LYS A 41 -19.04 -1.35 5.91
C LYS A 41 -18.25 -0.57 6.97
N ARG A 42 -17.16 -1.15 7.42
CA ARG A 42 -16.31 -0.61 8.47
C ARG A 42 -14.82 -0.75 8.18
N THR A 43 -14.47 -1.78 7.40
CA THR A 43 -13.07 -2.14 7.12
C THR A 43 -12.80 -2.01 5.63
N CYS A 44 -11.76 -1.24 5.25
CA CYS A 44 -11.37 -1.08 3.85
C CYS A 44 -9.85 -1.17 3.70
N PHE A 45 -9.42 -1.92 2.72
CA PHE A 45 -8.03 -1.97 2.26
C PHE A 45 -7.86 -0.94 1.15
N GLY A 46 -7.08 0.11 1.41
CA GLY A 46 -6.83 1.21 0.49
C GLY A 46 -5.46 1.06 -0.21
N PHE A 47 -5.43 1.21 -1.53
CA PHE A 47 -4.23 1.13 -2.36
C PHE A 47 -4.13 2.39 -3.21
N HIS A 48 -3.16 3.24 -2.89
CA HIS A 48 -2.96 4.53 -3.52
C HIS A 48 -1.71 4.52 -4.40
N VAL A 49 -1.81 5.11 -5.57
CA VAL A 49 -0.72 5.24 -6.53
C VAL A 49 -0.67 6.64 -7.10
N SER A 50 0.54 7.16 -7.32
CA SER A 50 0.77 8.45 -7.94
C SER A 50 1.25 8.33 -9.39
N PRO A 51 1.21 9.40 -10.19
CA PRO A 51 1.77 9.40 -11.55
C PRO A 51 3.27 9.11 -11.59
N SER A 52 4.01 9.42 -10.51
CA SER A 52 5.44 9.12 -10.38
C SER A 52 5.73 7.68 -9.98
N GLY A 53 4.69 6.86 -9.72
CA GLY A 53 4.83 5.47 -9.26
C GLY A 53 5.02 5.33 -7.75
N SER A 54 4.88 6.41 -6.97
CA SER A 54 4.86 6.30 -5.52
C SER A 54 3.60 5.56 -5.07
N MET A 55 3.75 4.69 -4.10
CA MET A 55 2.71 3.78 -3.61
C MET A 55 2.45 4.04 -2.13
N ARG A 56 1.19 3.92 -1.73
CA ARG A 56 0.78 3.95 -0.33
C ARG A 56 -0.36 3.00 -0.11
N ASP A 57 -0.28 2.21 0.93
CA ASP A 57 -1.36 1.36 1.40
C ASP A 57 -1.82 1.79 2.78
N MET A 58 -3.08 1.53 3.11
CA MET A 58 -3.67 1.82 4.40
C MET A 58 -4.84 0.91 4.70
N LEU A 59 -5.09 0.68 5.97
CA LEU A 59 -6.27 -0.01 6.45
C LEU A 59 -7.23 0.99 7.08
N HIS A 60 -8.45 1.08 6.56
CA HIS A 60 -9.54 1.76 7.28
C HIS A 60 -10.20 0.77 8.23
N TYR A 61 -10.54 1.23 9.42
CA TYR A 61 -11.30 0.48 10.43
C TYR A 61 -12.31 1.39 11.12
N ASN A 62 -13.27 0.81 11.81
CA ASN A 62 -14.37 1.55 12.45
C ASN A 62 -15.11 2.54 11.53
N ASP A 63 -15.13 2.27 10.21
CA ASP A 63 -15.71 3.11 9.17
C ASP A 63 -14.88 4.33 8.77
N THR A 64 -14.29 5.07 9.71
CA THR A 64 -13.62 6.36 9.44
C THR A 64 -12.16 6.41 9.87
N ASP A 65 -11.73 5.53 10.77
CA ASP A 65 -10.37 5.52 11.28
C ASP A 65 -9.40 4.91 10.27
N THR A 66 -8.11 5.28 10.35
CA THR A 66 -7.07 4.77 9.47
C THR A 66 -5.88 4.22 10.26
N ASP A 67 -5.30 3.16 9.74
CA ASP A 67 -4.02 2.59 10.19
C ASP A 67 -3.04 2.60 9.00
N ASP A 68 -2.09 3.51 9.05
CA ASP A 68 -1.06 3.68 8.03
C ASP A 68 0.13 2.71 8.24
N SER A 69 0.15 1.98 9.36
CA SER A 69 1.17 0.95 9.63
C SER A 69 0.87 -0.39 8.96
N TRP A 70 -0.35 -0.53 8.39
CA TRP A 70 -0.68 -1.71 7.62
C TRP A 70 0.08 -1.72 6.30
N ASP A 71 0.87 -2.76 6.08
CA ASP A 71 1.75 -2.92 4.94
C ASP A 71 1.36 -4.12 4.09
N ALA A 72 1.15 -3.89 2.79
CA ALA A 72 0.77 -4.88 1.81
C ALA A 72 1.86 -5.07 0.74
N ILE A 73 1.92 -6.28 0.18
CA ILE A 73 2.76 -6.60 -0.98
C ILE A 73 1.89 -6.55 -2.23
N TRP A 74 2.05 -5.50 -3.03
CA TRP A 74 1.30 -5.30 -4.27
C TRP A 74 2.16 -4.53 -5.29
N GLU A 75 1.71 -4.46 -6.53
CA GLU A 75 2.46 -3.87 -7.63
C GLU A 75 1.61 -2.82 -8.32
N SER A 76 2.26 -1.74 -8.77
CA SER A 76 1.63 -0.75 -9.65
C SER A 76 2.59 -0.25 -10.70
N LYS A 77 2.02 0.27 -11.79
CA LYS A 77 2.77 0.96 -12.83
C LYS A 77 1.95 2.13 -13.35
N SER A 78 2.56 3.31 -13.39
CA SER A 78 1.93 4.53 -13.88
C SER A 78 2.68 5.11 -15.06
N VAL A 79 1.95 5.75 -15.98
CA VAL A 79 2.51 6.43 -17.16
C VAL A 79 1.76 7.73 -17.37
N ILE A 80 2.48 8.83 -17.58
CA ILE A 80 1.91 10.11 -17.99
C ILE A 80 1.76 10.11 -19.51
N ASN A 81 0.59 10.51 -19.99
CA ASN A 81 0.19 10.53 -21.38
C ASN A 81 -0.11 11.98 -21.81
N ASN A 82 -0.40 12.17 -23.11
CA ASN A 82 -0.65 13.51 -23.68
C ASN A 82 -1.95 14.18 -23.19
N ASP A 83 -2.88 13.43 -22.60
CA ASP A 83 -4.18 13.88 -22.14
C ASP A 83 -4.52 13.43 -20.69
N GLY A 84 -3.48 13.09 -19.92
CA GLY A 84 -3.63 12.68 -18.53
C GLY A 84 -2.56 11.68 -18.11
N TRP A 85 -2.94 10.75 -17.28
CA TRP A 85 -2.07 9.64 -16.87
C TRP A 85 -2.87 8.36 -16.68
N SER A 86 -2.21 7.23 -16.80
CA SER A 86 -2.80 5.92 -16.59
C SER A 86 -2.04 5.14 -15.53
N THR A 87 -2.73 4.24 -14.87
CA THR A 87 -2.12 3.34 -13.91
C THR A 87 -2.73 1.95 -13.98
N GLU A 88 -1.89 0.96 -13.74
CA GLU A 88 -2.27 -0.43 -13.53
C GLU A 88 -1.85 -0.85 -12.12
N ILE A 89 -2.73 -1.58 -11.45
CA ILE A 89 -2.55 -2.03 -10.06
C ILE A 89 -2.80 -3.54 -10.04
N LYS A 90 -1.89 -4.28 -9.39
CA LYS A 90 -2.02 -5.71 -9.17
C LYS A 90 -1.96 -5.99 -7.67
N ILE A 91 -3.08 -6.45 -7.12
CA ILE A 91 -3.25 -6.77 -5.70
C ILE A 91 -3.41 -8.28 -5.57
N PRO A 92 -2.44 -8.98 -4.95
CA PRO A 92 -2.61 -10.40 -4.64
C PRO A 92 -3.78 -10.62 -3.68
N LEU A 93 -4.57 -11.67 -3.88
CA LEU A 93 -5.68 -11.98 -2.98
C LEU A 93 -5.23 -12.33 -1.56
N SER A 94 -3.96 -12.70 -1.39
CA SER A 94 -3.34 -12.94 -0.08
C SER A 94 -3.30 -11.70 0.80
N GLN A 95 -3.30 -10.50 0.19
CA GLN A 95 -3.29 -9.21 0.91
C GLN A 95 -4.66 -8.82 1.45
N LEU A 96 -5.73 -9.44 0.95
CA LEU A 96 -7.09 -9.14 1.34
C LEU A 96 -7.64 -10.22 2.29
N ARG A 97 -8.48 -9.79 3.21
CA ARG A 97 -9.26 -10.69 4.05
C ARG A 97 -10.70 -10.69 3.56
N TYR A 98 -11.25 -11.85 3.30
CA TYR A 98 -12.62 -12.03 2.84
C TYR A 98 -13.22 -13.32 3.41
N ASN A 99 -14.54 -13.45 3.40
CA ASN A 99 -15.21 -14.65 3.86
C ASN A 99 -15.12 -15.78 2.82
N PRO A 100 -14.33 -16.84 3.04
CA PRO A 100 -14.12 -17.90 2.06
C PRO A 100 -15.30 -18.86 1.89
N SER A 101 -16.33 -18.75 2.75
CA SER A 101 -17.50 -19.65 2.70
C SER A 101 -18.57 -19.21 1.71
N GLU A 102 -18.48 -18.00 1.17
CA GLU A 102 -19.42 -17.50 0.19
C GLU A 102 -18.98 -17.91 -1.22
N GLU A 103 -19.91 -18.52 -1.99
CA GLU A 103 -19.67 -18.88 -3.39
C GLU A 103 -19.53 -17.65 -4.28
N GLU A 104 -20.33 -16.61 -4.04
CA GLU A 104 -20.29 -15.32 -4.70
C GLU A 104 -20.03 -14.23 -3.66
N GLN A 105 -18.92 -13.53 -3.81
CA GLN A 105 -18.53 -12.46 -2.90
C GLN A 105 -19.28 -11.16 -3.21
N ARG A 106 -19.58 -10.41 -2.14
CA ARG A 106 -19.99 -9.02 -2.20
C ARG A 106 -18.96 -8.18 -1.49
N TRP A 107 -18.46 -7.16 -2.18
CA TRP A 107 -17.46 -6.26 -1.61
C TRP A 107 -17.93 -4.83 -1.69
N GLY A 108 -17.52 -4.00 -0.76
CA GLY A 108 -17.55 -2.56 -0.92
C GLY A 108 -16.41 -2.13 -1.84
N LEU A 109 -16.68 -1.18 -2.72
CA LEU A 109 -15.71 -0.62 -3.65
C LEU A 109 -15.88 0.89 -3.72
N ASN A 110 -14.74 1.60 -3.69
CA ASN A 110 -14.71 2.98 -4.13
C ASN A 110 -13.41 3.27 -4.88
N PHE A 111 -13.47 4.26 -5.76
CA PHE A 111 -12.29 4.84 -6.39
C PHE A 111 -12.15 6.26 -5.90
N TYR A 112 -10.91 6.65 -5.66
CA TYR A 112 -10.53 7.98 -5.24
C TYR A 112 -9.57 8.59 -6.25
N ARG A 113 -9.73 9.87 -6.53
CA ARG A 113 -8.80 10.68 -7.30
C ARG A 113 -8.54 11.97 -6.56
N ARG A 114 -7.26 12.35 -6.45
CA ARG A 114 -6.82 13.68 -6.03
C ARG A 114 -6.12 14.37 -7.17
N THR A 115 -6.53 15.62 -7.44
CA THR A 115 -5.82 16.54 -8.32
C THR A 115 -5.15 17.60 -7.44
N ALA A 116 -3.86 17.42 -7.19
CA ALA A 116 -3.13 18.18 -6.17
C ALA A 116 -3.12 19.69 -6.41
N ARG A 117 -2.97 20.14 -7.67
CA ARG A 117 -2.93 21.56 -8.02
C ARG A 117 -4.22 22.33 -7.70
N TYR A 118 -5.35 21.61 -7.61
CA TYR A 118 -6.64 22.22 -7.25
C TYR A 118 -7.05 21.90 -5.82
N GLY A 119 -6.34 20.98 -5.13
CA GLY A 119 -6.79 20.43 -3.85
C GLY A 119 -8.12 19.67 -3.98
N GLU A 120 -8.44 19.20 -5.19
CA GLU A 120 -9.70 18.52 -5.49
C GLU A 120 -9.58 17.04 -5.19
N GLU A 121 -10.59 16.51 -4.49
CA GLU A 121 -10.76 15.10 -4.22
C GLU A 121 -12.10 14.62 -4.76
N SER A 122 -12.08 13.53 -5.50
CA SER A 122 -13.25 12.96 -6.15
C SER A 122 -13.38 11.49 -5.83
N PHE A 123 -14.61 11.04 -5.61
CA PHE A 123 -14.95 9.64 -5.35
C PHE A 123 -15.93 9.13 -6.39
N TRP A 124 -15.78 7.87 -6.79
CA TRP A 124 -16.73 7.21 -7.69
C TRP A 124 -18.10 7.02 -7.02
N ALA A 125 -18.14 6.39 -5.86
CA ALA A 125 -19.32 6.42 -5.01
C ALA A 125 -19.23 7.69 -4.14
N PRO A 126 -20.22 8.59 -4.21
CA PRO A 126 -20.15 9.85 -3.48
C PRO A 126 -19.99 9.65 -1.98
N ILE A 127 -19.04 10.37 -1.39
CA ILE A 127 -18.85 10.43 0.06
C ILE A 127 -19.47 11.74 0.57
N PHE A 128 -20.54 11.63 1.32
CA PHE A 128 -21.23 12.78 1.89
C PHE A 128 -20.66 13.11 3.27
N MET A 129 -20.04 14.26 3.40
CA MET A 129 -19.41 14.69 4.66
C MET A 129 -20.41 14.80 5.84
N GLU A 130 -21.68 15.03 5.53
CA GLU A 130 -22.76 15.12 6.53
C GLU A 130 -23.11 13.76 7.16
N SER A 131 -22.81 12.66 6.47
CA SER A 131 -23.23 11.31 6.87
C SER A 131 -22.27 10.60 7.82
N LYS A 132 -21.27 11.26 8.37
CA LYS A 132 -20.32 10.74 9.38
C LYS A 132 -19.78 9.34 9.09
N GLY A 133 -19.72 8.90 7.86
CA GLY A 133 -19.19 7.59 7.45
C GLY A 133 -18.28 7.73 6.24
N PHE A 134 -17.42 6.74 6.02
CA PHE A 134 -16.55 6.66 4.84
C PHE A 134 -16.74 5.31 4.13
N VAL A 135 -16.32 4.21 4.74
CA VAL A 135 -16.42 2.87 4.15
C VAL A 135 -17.87 2.45 3.95
N SER A 136 -18.76 2.86 4.86
CA SER A 136 -20.20 2.57 4.80
C SER A 136 -20.89 3.19 3.57
N GLN A 137 -20.28 4.19 2.93
CA GLN A 137 -20.78 4.86 1.74
C GLN A 137 -20.26 4.27 0.42
N PHE A 138 -19.44 3.23 0.47
CA PHE A 138 -18.88 2.60 -0.73
C PHE A 138 -19.97 1.95 -1.58
N GLY A 139 -19.74 1.97 -2.90
CA GLY A 139 -20.54 1.20 -3.85
C GLY A 139 -20.36 -0.31 -3.66
N ILE A 140 -21.20 -1.10 -4.31
CA ILE A 140 -21.21 -2.56 -4.17
C ILE A 140 -20.61 -3.20 -5.41
N LEU A 141 -19.57 -4.00 -5.22
CA LEU A 141 -19.00 -4.88 -6.22
C LEU A 141 -19.56 -6.30 -6.01
N LYS A 142 -20.21 -6.85 -7.03
CA LYS A 142 -20.86 -8.16 -7.03
C LYS A 142 -20.29 -9.07 -8.13
N GLY A 143 -20.59 -10.36 -8.05
CA GLY A 143 -20.22 -11.31 -9.10
C GLY A 143 -18.78 -11.80 -9.00
N ILE A 144 -18.11 -11.58 -7.86
CA ILE A 144 -16.75 -12.06 -7.67
C ILE A 144 -16.80 -13.52 -7.22
N ILE A 145 -16.23 -14.40 -8.02
CA ILE A 145 -16.01 -15.81 -7.66
C ILE A 145 -14.54 -15.99 -7.37
N LEU A 146 -14.22 -16.31 -6.13
CA LEU A 146 -12.85 -16.47 -5.68
C LEU A 146 -12.48 -17.94 -5.54
N PRO A 147 -11.21 -18.30 -5.81
CA PRO A 147 -10.73 -19.63 -5.50
C PRO A 147 -10.82 -19.90 -3.99
N LYS A 148 -11.09 -21.14 -3.58
CA LYS A 148 -11.00 -21.54 -2.18
C LYS A 148 -9.62 -21.16 -1.65
N GLN A 149 -9.60 -20.45 -0.54
CA GLN A 149 -8.38 -19.92 0.04
C GLN A 149 -7.40 -21.04 0.43
N ASN A 150 -6.24 -21.06 -0.19
CA ASN A 150 -5.11 -21.84 0.29
C ASN A 150 -4.43 -21.13 1.47
N ARG A 151 -3.59 -21.85 2.22
CA ARG A 151 -2.83 -21.29 3.34
C ARG A 151 -2.05 -20.05 2.86
N ARG A 152 -2.25 -18.93 3.54
CA ARG A 152 -1.49 -17.70 3.30
C ARG A 152 -0.17 -17.84 4.02
N ILE A 153 0.89 -18.02 3.30
CA ILE A 153 2.27 -18.01 3.83
C ILE A 153 3.07 -17.09 2.93
N GLU A 154 3.58 -16.04 3.51
CA GLU A 154 4.49 -15.10 2.86
C GLU A 154 5.82 -15.18 3.60
N VAL A 155 6.92 -15.23 2.86
CA VAL A 155 8.26 -15.27 3.40
C VAL A 155 9.10 -14.28 2.62
N LEU A 156 9.66 -13.31 3.30
CA LEU A 156 10.47 -12.23 2.75
C LEU A 156 11.90 -12.33 3.29
N PRO A 157 12.80 -13.02 2.63
CA PRO A 157 14.20 -13.00 3.00
C PRO A 157 14.83 -11.64 2.64
N TYR A 158 15.71 -11.13 3.48
CA TYR A 158 16.48 -9.93 3.20
C TYR A 158 17.95 -10.09 3.56
N ILE A 159 18.77 -9.33 2.86
CA ILE A 159 20.20 -9.19 3.13
C ILE A 159 20.49 -7.69 3.10
N SER A 160 21.13 -7.21 4.14
CA SER A 160 21.65 -5.84 4.21
C SER A 160 23.17 -5.84 4.37
N SER A 161 23.81 -4.82 3.82
CA SER A 161 25.24 -4.57 4.02
C SER A 161 25.46 -3.09 4.20
N ALA A 162 26.22 -2.71 5.22
CA ALA A 162 26.62 -1.35 5.49
C ALA A 162 28.14 -1.27 5.62
N ASP A 163 28.72 -0.21 5.05
CA ASP A 163 30.12 0.15 5.31
C ASP A 163 30.13 1.38 6.22
N LYS A 164 30.56 1.21 7.46
CA LYS A 164 30.67 2.29 8.43
C LYS A 164 32.05 2.94 8.30
N LEU A 165 32.10 4.16 7.79
CA LEU A 165 33.29 4.97 7.70
C LEU A 165 33.47 5.75 9.01
N GLU A 166 34.41 5.35 9.83
CA GLU A 166 34.72 6.07 11.06
C GLU A 166 35.98 6.91 10.86
N PRO A 167 35.93 8.25 11.15
CA PRO A 167 37.13 9.03 11.28
C PRO A 167 37.86 8.57 12.54
N GLY A 168 38.99 7.90 12.40
CA GLY A 168 39.73 7.33 13.51
C GLY A 168 41.12 7.91 13.63
N ASP A 169 41.73 7.63 14.78
CA ASP A 169 43.10 7.97 15.04
C ASP A 169 44.06 6.96 14.36
N SER A 170 44.91 7.47 13.48
CA SER A 170 45.91 6.64 12.78
C SER A 170 46.95 5.98 13.69
N GLU A 171 46.95 6.32 14.98
CA GLU A 171 47.85 5.71 16.02
C GLU A 171 47.23 4.47 16.67
N ASP A 172 45.94 4.20 16.47
CA ASP A 172 45.29 2.96 16.96
C ASP A 172 45.60 1.79 16.00
N PRO A 173 46.37 0.76 16.48
CA PRO A 173 46.72 -0.39 15.64
C PRO A 173 45.53 -1.26 15.24
N TYR A 174 44.35 -1.09 15.83
CA TYR A 174 43.09 -1.78 15.50
C TYR A 174 42.15 -0.93 14.66
N TYR A 175 42.53 0.28 14.31
CA TYR A 175 41.71 1.16 13.48
C TYR A 175 41.58 0.59 12.09
N SER A 176 40.32 0.47 11.67
CA SER A 176 39.93 0.21 10.26
C SER A 176 39.04 1.31 9.76
N LYS A 177 39.46 1.98 8.67
CA LYS A 177 38.65 3.04 8.03
C LYS A 177 37.32 2.55 7.49
N HIS A 178 37.27 1.27 7.15
CA HIS A 178 36.10 0.60 6.61
C HIS A 178 35.70 -0.54 7.55
N ASN A 179 34.51 -0.46 8.06
CA ASN A 179 33.91 -1.54 8.86
C ASN A 179 32.67 -2.05 8.12
N ILE A 180 32.84 -3.15 7.39
CA ILE A 180 31.75 -3.76 6.60
C ILE A 180 30.96 -4.66 7.54
N ILE A 181 29.70 -4.29 7.73
CA ILE A 181 28.73 -5.06 8.51
C ILE A 181 27.74 -5.69 7.51
N GLY A 182 27.57 -7.00 7.60
CA GLY A 182 26.55 -7.73 6.83
C GLY A 182 25.52 -8.31 7.77
N ASN A 183 24.24 -8.18 7.40
CA ASN A 183 23.13 -8.78 8.13
C ASN A 183 22.21 -9.51 7.16
N MET A 184 21.59 -10.61 7.59
CA MET A 184 20.57 -11.33 6.85
C MET A 184 19.43 -11.73 7.78
N GLY A 185 18.21 -11.63 7.30
CA GLY A 185 17.05 -12.01 8.08
C GLY A 185 15.89 -12.45 7.21
N VAL A 186 14.81 -12.78 7.85
CA VAL A 186 13.59 -13.28 7.20
C VAL A 186 12.36 -12.74 7.92
N ASP A 187 11.49 -12.08 7.18
CA ASP A 187 10.15 -11.75 7.65
C ASP A 187 9.17 -12.80 7.14
N PHE A 188 8.16 -13.11 7.95
CA PHE A 188 7.11 -14.02 7.54
C PHE A 188 5.75 -13.57 8.03
N LYS A 189 4.73 -13.82 7.19
CA LYS A 189 3.32 -13.64 7.54
C LYS A 189 2.60 -14.96 7.27
N ILE A 190 1.88 -15.46 8.26
CA ILE A 190 1.12 -16.72 8.18
C ILE A 190 -0.33 -16.45 8.52
N GLY A 191 -1.23 -16.67 7.57
CA GLY A 191 -2.67 -16.61 7.81
C GLY A 191 -3.16 -17.82 8.59
N LEU A 192 -3.72 -17.59 9.77
CA LEU A 192 -4.33 -18.60 10.63
C LEU A 192 -5.85 -18.50 10.53
N GLY A 193 -6.45 -19.24 9.61
CA GLY A 193 -7.88 -19.13 9.29
C GLY A 193 -8.21 -17.83 8.54
N SER A 194 -9.45 -17.36 8.66
CA SER A 194 -9.94 -16.13 7.98
C SER A 194 -9.58 -14.84 8.71
N ASN A 195 -9.36 -14.90 10.03
CA ASN A 195 -9.38 -13.72 10.90
C ASN A 195 -8.03 -13.40 11.55
N PHE A 196 -7.08 -14.33 11.57
CA PHE A 196 -5.79 -14.13 12.23
C PHE A 196 -4.64 -14.15 11.25
N THR A 197 -3.67 -13.28 11.48
CA THR A 197 -2.39 -13.28 10.79
C THR A 197 -1.28 -13.27 11.84
N LEU A 198 -0.40 -14.25 11.77
CA LEU A 198 0.83 -14.26 12.53
C LEU A 198 1.92 -13.60 11.70
N THR A 199 2.51 -12.55 12.22
CA THR A 199 3.69 -11.88 11.62
C THR A 199 4.87 -12.09 12.53
N GLY A 200 6.04 -12.38 11.96
CA GLY A 200 7.26 -12.56 12.73
C GLY A 200 8.49 -12.26 11.90
N THR A 201 9.57 -11.91 12.59
CA THR A 201 10.87 -11.61 12.02
C THR A 201 11.94 -12.45 12.70
N ILE A 202 12.82 -13.03 11.90
CA ILE A 202 14.03 -13.70 12.38
C ILE A 202 15.23 -12.84 12.02
N ASN A 203 16.01 -12.46 13.03
CA ASN A 203 17.17 -11.59 12.93
C ASN A 203 16.84 -10.22 12.31
N PRO A 204 16.01 -9.39 12.98
CA PRO A 204 15.55 -8.10 12.45
C PRO A 204 16.73 -7.16 12.17
N ASP A 205 16.63 -6.40 11.09
CA ASP A 205 17.55 -5.31 10.79
C ASP A 205 17.05 -4.01 11.43
N PHE A 206 17.57 -3.67 12.58
CA PHE A 206 17.20 -2.46 13.31
C PHE A 206 17.69 -1.15 12.63
N GLY A 207 18.54 -1.24 11.62
CA GLY A 207 18.98 -0.08 10.86
C GLY A 207 17.87 0.57 10.01
N GLN A 208 16.75 -0.13 9.80
CA GLN A 208 15.57 0.41 9.13
C GLN A 208 14.58 1.08 10.10
N VAL A 209 14.60 0.70 11.37
CA VAL A 209 13.65 1.19 12.38
C VAL A 209 13.95 2.64 12.83
N GLU A 210 15.19 3.10 12.68
CA GLU A 210 15.57 4.49 13.02
C GLU A 210 15.27 5.51 11.90
N ALA A 211 14.68 5.09 10.79
CA ALA A 211 14.44 5.92 9.60
C ALA A 211 12.96 6.19 9.28
N GLU A 212 12.03 5.71 10.10
CA GLU A 212 10.59 6.01 10.01
C GLU A 212 10.18 7.21 10.89
#